data_54fc31a2d7a675ce9020adc96af5e136
#
_entry.id   54fc31a2d7a675ce9020adc96af5e136
#
_cell.length_a   1.000
_cell.length_b   1.000
_cell.length_c   1.000
_cell.angle_alpha   90.00
_cell.angle_beta   90.00
_cell.angle_gamma   90.00
#
_symmetry.space_group_name_H-M   'P 1'
#
loop_
_entity.id
_entity.type
_entity.pdbx_description
1 polymer ?
#
loop_
_entity_poly.entity_id
_entity_poly.type
_entity_poly.pdbx_seq_one_letter_code
_entity_poly.pdbx_strand_id
1 'polypeptide(L)'
;MKVIELDIETKNLDMEAEGLDFNNPKGWEVSCVSIYHPNHKPFNYAQWETLPSDVMEEYTVMSFQQLEEDLQTWWDDGYTLITKNGTNFDLPIISKPIAEGGCGLEWVIQDYIQGDNITSRHLDLQTYLEDATFGVRFSLQTLIKSVLGADES
;
A
#
# COMPACT_ATOMS: atom_id res chain seq x y z
N MET A 1 -9.13 14.08 -9.78
CA MET A 1 -7.76 13.83 -9.27
C MET A 1 -7.41 12.36 -9.40
N LYS A 2 -6.27 12.08 -9.99
CA LYS A 2 -5.83 10.71 -10.22
C LYS A 2 -4.99 10.22 -9.02
N VAL A 3 -5.64 9.64 -8.05
CA VAL A 3 -5.00 9.11 -6.84
C VAL A 3 -5.51 7.71 -6.54
N ILE A 4 -4.62 6.88 -6.02
CA ILE A 4 -4.95 5.58 -5.44
C ILE A 4 -4.32 5.50 -4.07
N GLU A 5 -5.00 4.82 -3.16
CA GLU A 5 -4.54 4.62 -1.78
C GLU A 5 -4.18 3.15 -1.59
N LEU A 6 -3.00 2.89 -1.06
CA LEU A 6 -2.54 1.53 -0.77
C LEU A 6 -2.46 1.29 0.73
N ASP A 7 -2.97 0.16 1.16
CA ASP A 7 -2.85 -0.31 2.53
C ASP A 7 -2.56 -1.81 2.55
N ILE A 8 -1.82 -2.28 3.54
CA ILE A 8 -1.52 -3.70 3.68
C ILE A 8 -2.02 -4.24 5.01
N GLU A 9 -2.31 -5.54 5.01
CA GLU A 9 -2.50 -6.32 6.22
C GLU A 9 -1.41 -7.37 6.30
N THR A 10 -0.95 -7.70 7.49
CA THR A 10 0.13 -8.67 7.68
C THR A 10 -0.38 -9.94 8.34
N LYS A 11 0.37 -11.04 8.15
CA LYS A 11 0.07 -12.33 8.79
C LYS A 11 0.55 -12.40 10.23
N ASN A 12 1.38 -11.46 10.63
CA ASN A 12 2.04 -11.46 11.93
C ASN A 12 1.04 -11.14 13.03
N LEU A 13 0.91 -12.03 14.02
CA LEU A 13 -0.09 -11.94 15.08
C LEU A 13 0.43 -11.31 16.37
N ASP A 14 1.71 -11.46 16.65
CA ASP A 14 2.34 -10.94 17.86
C ASP A 14 3.68 -10.30 17.53
N MET A 15 3.65 -9.01 17.31
CA MET A 15 4.80 -8.21 16.92
C MET A 15 5.95 -8.32 17.93
N GLU A 16 5.64 -8.28 19.22
CA GLU A 16 6.65 -8.33 20.28
C GLU A 16 7.32 -9.70 20.35
N ALA A 17 6.54 -10.77 20.33
CA ALA A 17 7.05 -12.13 20.38
C ALA A 17 7.88 -12.48 19.13
N GLU A 18 7.52 -11.91 17.98
CA GLU A 18 8.22 -12.12 16.71
C GLU A 18 9.42 -11.19 16.53
N GLY A 19 9.64 -10.26 17.45
CA GLY A 19 10.75 -9.31 17.38
C GLY A 19 10.65 -8.31 16.24
N LEU A 20 9.44 -7.90 15.88
CA LEU A 20 9.20 -7.02 14.74
C LEU A 20 9.25 -5.54 15.10
N ASP A 21 9.60 -4.72 14.13
CA ASP A 21 9.72 -3.28 14.26
C ASP A 21 9.02 -2.62 13.06
N PHE A 22 8.18 -1.61 13.31
CA PHE A 22 7.51 -0.87 12.25
C PHE A 22 8.44 -0.09 11.32
N ASN A 23 9.69 0.11 11.72
CA ASN A 23 10.68 0.80 10.91
C ASN A 23 11.65 -0.14 10.19
N ASN A 24 11.43 -1.45 10.30
CA ASN A 24 12.26 -2.46 9.67
C ASN A 24 11.36 -3.49 8.96
N PRO A 25 11.47 -3.64 7.65
CA PRO A 25 10.60 -4.57 6.89
C PRO A 25 10.89 -6.05 7.17
N LYS A 26 12.01 -6.36 7.79
CA LYS A 26 12.40 -7.76 8.03
C LYS A 26 11.43 -8.47 8.96
N GLY A 27 11.01 -9.65 8.58
CA GLY A 27 10.12 -10.50 9.38
C GLY A 27 8.64 -10.24 9.16
N TRP A 28 8.26 -9.12 8.60
CA TRP A 28 6.87 -8.87 8.24
C TRP A 28 6.47 -9.66 7.00
N GLU A 29 5.27 -10.25 7.03
CA GLU A 29 4.73 -11.01 5.92
C GLU A 29 3.37 -10.45 5.52
N VAL A 30 3.21 -10.17 4.23
CA VAL A 30 1.95 -9.62 3.71
C VAL A 30 0.87 -10.69 3.69
N SER A 31 -0.27 -10.38 4.25
CA SER A 31 -1.49 -11.17 4.10
C SER A 31 -2.30 -10.70 2.89
N CYS A 32 -2.54 -9.41 2.83
CA CYS A 32 -3.37 -8.81 1.79
C CYS A 32 -2.92 -7.39 1.51
N VAL A 33 -3.02 -6.98 0.25
CA VAL A 33 -2.86 -5.58 -0.17
C VAL A 33 -4.21 -5.10 -0.68
N SER A 34 -4.63 -3.93 -0.24
CA SER A 34 -5.84 -3.29 -0.74
C SER A 34 -5.49 -1.99 -1.45
N ILE A 35 -6.07 -1.78 -2.61
CA ILE A 35 -5.99 -0.51 -3.35
C ILE A 35 -7.37 0.11 -3.40
N TYR A 36 -7.47 1.33 -2.90
CA TYR A 36 -8.70 2.11 -2.93
C TYR A 36 -8.61 3.10 -4.08
N HIS A 37 -9.53 2.97 -5.01
CA HIS A 37 -9.62 3.82 -6.19
C HIS A 37 -10.91 4.64 -6.10
N PRO A 38 -10.88 5.95 -6.36
CA PRO A 38 -12.11 6.75 -6.36
C PRO A 38 -13.17 6.17 -7.31
N ASN A 39 -14.41 6.14 -6.85
CA ASN A 39 -15.55 5.65 -7.64
C ASN A 39 -15.50 4.16 -7.99
N HIS A 40 -14.73 3.38 -7.26
CA HIS A 40 -14.65 1.95 -7.49
C HIS A 40 -14.63 1.19 -6.14
N LYS A 41 -15.07 -0.06 -6.16
CA LYS A 41 -14.91 -0.95 -5.00
C LYS A 41 -13.42 -1.21 -4.78
N PRO A 42 -12.98 -1.43 -3.54
CA PRO A 42 -11.57 -1.75 -3.28
C PRO A 42 -11.09 -2.95 -4.09
N PHE A 43 -9.88 -2.85 -4.59
CA PHE A 43 -9.17 -3.96 -5.22
C PHE A 43 -8.36 -4.68 -4.14
N ASN A 44 -8.53 -6.01 -4.01
CA ASN A 44 -7.85 -6.81 -3.01
C ASN A 44 -6.93 -7.81 -3.67
N TYR A 45 -5.70 -7.94 -3.14
CA TYR A 45 -4.66 -8.80 -3.71
C TYR A 45 -4.04 -9.64 -2.61
N ALA A 46 -3.83 -10.92 -2.89
CA ALA A 46 -3.20 -11.84 -1.94
C ALA A 46 -2.52 -12.98 -2.69
N GLN A 47 -1.71 -13.74 -1.97
CA GLN A 47 -1.10 -14.93 -2.54
C GLN A 47 -2.15 -16.04 -2.62
N TRP A 48 -2.49 -16.44 -3.83
CA TRP A 48 -3.63 -17.31 -4.10
C TRP A 48 -3.58 -18.66 -3.38
N GLU A 49 -2.40 -19.27 -3.29
CA GLU A 49 -2.24 -20.57 -2.67
C GLU A 49 -2.53 -20.60 -1.17
N THR A 50 -2.63 -19.43 -0.54
CA THR A 50 -2.83 -19.33 0.90
C THR A 50 -4.28 -19.03 1.29
N LEU A 51 -5.18 -18.82 0.33
CA LEU A 51 -6.56 -18.46 0.60
C LEU A 51 -7.52 -19.62 0.29
N PRO A 52 -8.57 -19.81 1.13
CA PRO A 52 -9.67 -20.71 0.79
C PRO A 52 -10.39 -20.24 -0.49
N SER A 53 -10.85 -21.17 -1.31
CA SER A 53 -11.51 -20.87 -2.57
C SER A 53 -12.77 -20.02 -2.40
N ASP A 54 -13.53 -20.26 -1.34
CA ASP A 54 -14.74 -19.49 -1.05
C ASP A 54 -14.45 -18.03 -0.73
N VAL A 55 -13.34 -17.75 -0.05
CA VAL A 55 -12.90 -16.38 0.22
C VAL A 55 -12.54 -15.67 -1.08
N MET A 56 -11.83 -16.34 -1.98
CA MET A 56 -11.44 -15.79 -3.27
C MET A 56 -12.65 -15.45 -4.14
N GLU A 57 -13.64 -16.32 -4.17
CA GLU A 57 -14.87 -16.10 -4.96
C GLU A 57 -15.69 -14.94 -4.38
N GLU A 58 -15.87 -14.91 -3.05
CA GLU A 58 -16.71 -13.91 -2.40
C GLU A 58 -16.14 -12.50 -2.53
N TYR A 59 -14.83 -12.33 -2.37
CA TYR A 59 -14.19 -11.02 -2.30
C TYR A 59 -13.44 -10.63 -3.58
N THR A 60 -13.48 -11.44 -4.61
CA THR A 60 -12.78 -11.18 -5.88
C THR A 60 -11.31 -10.83 -5.65
N VAL A 61 -10.61 -11.73 -4.97
CA VAL A 61 -9.20 -11.50 -4.62
C VAL A 61 -8.30 -11.84 -5.80
N MET A 62 -7.37 -10.95 -6.11
CA MET A 62 -6.43 -11.09 -7.22
C MET A 62 -5.02 -11.45 -6.73
N SER A 63 -4.16 -11.88 -7.64
CA SER A 63 -2.78 -12.24 -7.34
C SER A 63 -1.87 -11.01 -7.17
N PHE A 64 -0.69 -11.20 -6.59
CA PHE A 64 0.32 -10.16 -6.53
C PHE A 64 0.87 -9.81 -7.91
N GLN A 65 0.85 -10.74 -8.85
CA GLN A 65 1.20 -10.43 -10.24
C GLN A 65 0.21 -9.45 -10.85
N GLN A 66 -1.08 -9.63 -10.58
CA GLN A 66 -2.09 -8.69 -11.03
C GLN A 66 -1.93 -7.32 -10.36
N LEU A 67 -1.51 -7.29 -9.09
CA LEU A 67 -1.20 -6.04 -8.41
C LEU A 67 -0.08 -5.28 -9.11
N GLU A 68 0.98 -5.98 -9.51
CA GLU A 68 2.08 -5.38 -10.26
C GLU A 68 1.60 -4.76 -11.57
N GLU A 69 0.79 -5.50 -12.33
CA GLU A 69 0.22 -5.02 -13.59
C GLU A 69 -0.69 -3.82 -13.39
N ASP A 70 -1.54 -3.85 -12.38
CA ASP A 70 -2.47 -2.77 -12.07
C ASP A 70 -1.73 -1.50 -11.63
N LEU A 71 -0.72 -1.64 -10.78
CA LEU A 71 0.11 -0.51 -10.36
C LEU A 71 0.86 0.12 -11.54
N GLN A 72 1.35 -0.70 -12.46
CA GLN A 72 2.01 -0.21 -13.67
C GLN A 72 1.02 0.53 -14.56
N THR A 73 -0.17 0.02 -14.73
CA THR A 73 -1.23 0.65 -15.51
C THR A 73 -1.61 2.01 -14.91
N TRP A 74 -1.79 2.09 -13.60
CA TRP A 74 -2.08 3.36 -12.95
C TRP A 74 -0.92 4.34 -13.03
N TRP A 75 0.32 3.86 -12.93
CA TRP A 75 1.50 4.70 -13.16
C TRP A 75 1.47 5.31 -14.56
N ASP A 76 1.24 4.48 -15.58
CA ASP A 76 1.19 4.93 -16.98
C ASP A 76 0.05 5.93 -17.21
N ASP A 77 -1.03 5.81 -16.46
CA ASP A 77 -2.18 6.73 -16.53
C ASP A 77 -2.01 8.00 -15.69
N GLY A 78 -0.90 8.16 -15.00
CA GLY A 78 -0.59 9.38 -14.25
C GLY A 78 -1.10 9.42 -12.81
N TYR A 79 -1.42 8.27 -12.21
CA TYR A 79 -1.89 8.23 -10.82
C TYR A 79 -0.78 8.48 -9.81
N THR A 80 -1.16 9.09 -8.69
CA THR A 80 -0.30 9.24 -7.52
C THR A 80 -0.70 8.20 -6.49
N LEU A 81 0.29 7.55 -5.91
CA LEU A 81 0.12 6.55 -4.87
C LEU A 81 0.12 7.24 -3.50
N ILE A 82 -0.91 6.99 -2.71
CA ILE A 82 -1.05 7.55 -1.38
C ILE A 82 -0.96 6.43 -0.35
N THR A 83 -0.17 6.65 0.70
CA THR A 83 -0.05 5.73 1.83
C THR A 83 -0.11 6.50 3.14
N LYS A 84 -0.27 5.78 4.24
CA LYS A 84 -0.03 6.30 5.57
C LYS A 84 1.13 5.52 6.18
N ASN A 85 2.26 6.17 6.41
CA ASN A 85 3.52 5.56 6.85
C ASN A 85 4.06 4.52 5.86
N GLY A 86 3.69 4.64 4.59
CA GLY A 86 4.11 3.69 3.55
C GLY A 86 5.60 3.74 3.26
N THR A 87 6.24 4.89 3.41
CA THR A 87 7.68 5.04 3.23
C THR A 87 8.47 4.09 4.12
N ASN A 88 8.07 3.95 5.38
CA ASN A 88 8.78 3.14 6.37
C ASN A 88 8.19 1.75 6.56
N PHE A 89 6.96 1.51 6.14
CA PHE A 89 6.27 0.25 6.43
C PHE A 89 5.75 -0.44 5.17
N ASP A 90 4.65 0.05 4.57
CA ASP A 90 3.96 -0.65 3.49
C ASP A 90 4.87 -0.91 2.28
N LEU A 91 5.55 0.13 1.79
CA LEU A 91 6.31 0.04 0.55
C LEU A 91 7.56 -0.85 0.67
N PRO A 92 8.37 -0.74 1.74
CA PRO A 92 9.48 -1.66 1.91
C PRO A 92 9.05 -3.12 2.03
N ILE A 93 7.92 -3.39 2.67
CA ILE A 93 7.42 -4.75 2.85
C ILE A 93 6.94 -5.34 1.53
N ILE A 94 6.10 -4.63 0.76
CA ILE A 94 5.61 -5.14 -0.52
C ILE A 94 6.70 -5.23 -1.58
N SER A 95 7.78 -4.48 -1.42
CA SER A 95 8.92 -4.53 -2.34
C SER A 95 9.75 -5.80 -2.17
N LYS A 96 9.73 -6.44 -1.01
CA LYS A 96 10.48 -7.68 -0.77
C LYS A 96 10.02 -8.79 -1.72
N PRO A 97 10.91 -9.76 -2.01
CA PRO A 97 10.51 -10.97 -2.74
C PRO A 97 9.38 -11.72 -2.04
N ILE A 98 8.57 -12.42 -2.80
CA ILE A 98 7.48 -13.26 -2.25
C ILE A 98 8.01 -14.28 -1.25
N ALA A 99 9.18 -14.86 -1.53
CA ALA A 99 9.81 -15.84 -0.64
C ALA A 99 10.19 -15.24 0.73
N GLU A 100 10.30 -13.93 0.86
CA GLU A 100 10.60 -13.22 2.10
C GLU A 100 9.36 -12.56 2.72
N GLY A 101 8.19 -12.92 2.26
CA GLY A 101 6.92 -12.40 2.78
C GLY A 101 6.41 -11.14 2.11
N GLY A 102 7.08 -10.65 1.07
CA GLY A 102 6.66 -9.50 0.31
C GLY A 102 5.79 -9.85 -0.90
N CYS A 103 5.70 -8.92 -1.84
CA CYS A 103 4.93 -9.07 -3.07
C CYS A 103 5.79 -9.04 -4.34
N GLY A 104 7.10 -8.83 -4.21
CA GLY A 104 8.01 -8.79 -5.36
C GLY A 104 7.85 -7.54 -6.22
N LEU A 105 7.45 -6.41 -5.64
CA LEU A 105 7.06 -5.21 -6.38
C LEU A 105 8.14 -4.11 -6.42
N GLU A 106 9.40 -4.46 -6.17
CA GLU A 106 10.47 -3.46 -6.07
C GLU A 106 10.51 -2.48 -7.26
N TRP A 107 10.43 -2.99 -8.47
CA TRP A 107 10.57 -2.15 -9.65
C TRP A 107 9.41 -1.18 -9.84
N VAL A 108 8.18 -1.64 -9.72
CA VAL A 108 7.03 -0.76 -9.89
C VAL A 108 6.92 0.26 -8.75
N ILE A 109 7.27 -0.13 -7.54
CA ILE A 109 7.28 0.78 -6.40
C ILE A 109 8.36 1.86 -6.58
N GLN A 110 9.53 1.52 -7.10
CA GLN A 110 10.57 2.51 -7.40
C GLN A 110 10.09 3.58 -8.38
N ASP A 111 9.27 3.22 -9.36
CA ASP A 111 8.71 4.21 -10.28
C ASP A 111 7.89 5.28 -9.53
N TYR A 112 7.06 4.88 -8.58
CA TYR A 112 6.27 5.83 -7.78
C TYR A 112 7.13 6.69 -6.86
N ILE A 113 8.17 6.12 -6.27
CA ILE A 113 9.05 6.83 -5.32
C ILE A 113 9.94 7.82 -6.06
N GLN A 114 10.57 7.41 -7.16
CA GLN A 114 11.52 8.24 -7.90
C GLN A 114 10.84 9.20 -8.87
N GLY A 115 9.67 8.83 -9.36
CA GLY A 115 8.96 9.63 -10.34
C GLY A 115 9.70 9.69 -11.69
N ASP A 116 9.57 10.84 -12.31
CA ASP A 116 10.18 11.12 -13.63
C ASP A 116 11.39 12.04 -13.54
N ASN A 117 12.16 11.94 -12.46
CA ASN A 117 13.32 12.76 -12.11
C ASN A 117 12.99 14.17 -11.60
N ILE A 118 11.73 14.57 -11.60
CA ILE A 118 11.32 15.89 -11.13
C ILE A 118 10.52 15.79 -9.86
N THR A 119 9.49 14.94 -9.85
CA THR A 119 8.60 14.76 -8.70
C THR A 119 8.27 13.31 -8.49
N SER A 120 8.32 12.88 -7.23
CA SER A 120 7.79 11.59 -6.82
C SER A 120 6.27 11.58 -6.98
N ARG A 121 5.69 10.45 -7.37
CA ARG A 121 4.25 10.24 -7.37
C ARG A 121 3.81 9.33 -6.22
N HIS A 122 4.50 9.43 -5.11
CA HIS A 122 4.10 8.81 -3.85
C HIS A 122 3.96 9.89 -2.78
N LEU A 123 2.82 9.91 -2.11
CA LEU A 123 2.56 10.80 -0.98
C LEU A 123 2.32 9.96 0.27
N ASP A 124 3.25 10.06 1.22
CA ASP A 124 3.09 9.46 2.54
C ASP A 124 2.44 10.51 3.45
N LEU A 125 1.15 10.31 3.73
CA LEU A 125 0.38 11.28 4.50
C LEU A 125 0.87 11.40 5.95
N GLN A 126 1.40 10.33 6.52
CA GLN A 126 1.93 10.36 7.88
C GLN A 126 3.12 11.32 7.97
N THR A 127 4.08 11.19 7.06
CA THR A 127 5.25 12.06 7.02
C THR A 127 4.86 13.52 6.74
N TYR A 128 4.00 13.72 5.75
CA TYR A 128 3.55 15.06 5.38
C TYR A 128 2.88 15.80 6.55
N LEU A 129 1.98 15.12 7.27
CA LEU A 129 1.24 15.74 8.35
C LEU A 129 2.01 15.80 9.66
N GLU A 130 2.93 14.90 9.92
CA GLU A 130 3.85 15.03 11.06
C GLU A 130 4.68 16.30 10.93
N ASP A 131 5.17 16.60 9.74
CA ASP A 131 5.90 17.83 9.50
C ASP A 131 5.02 19.08 9.69
N ALA A 132 3.75 19.00 9.28
CA ALA A 132 2.82 20.12 9.36
C ALA A 132 2.18 20.30 10.74
N THR A 133 2.08 19.23 11.54
CA THR A 133 1.32 19.22 12.80
C THR A 133 2.14 18.83 14.04
N PHE A 134 3.45 18.91 13.94
CA PHE A 134 4.37 18.60 15.04
C PHE A 134 4.24 17.18 15.58
N GLY A 135 4.03 16.21 14.68
CA GLY A 135 4.00 14.79 15.03
C GLY A 135 2.64 14.24 15.45
N VAL A 136 1.57 15.00 15.32
CA VAL A 136 0.22 14.48 15.60
C VAL A 136 -0.16 13.44 14.55
N ARG A 137 -0.67 12.28 14.99
CA ARG A 137 -1.05 11.19 14.11
C ARG A 137 -2.54 11.17 13.84
N PHE A 138 -2.91 10.86 12.59
CA PHE A 138 -4.27 10.77 12.12
C PHE A 138 -4.52 9.44 11.41
N SER A 139 -5.78 9.03 11.31
CA SER A 139 -6.13 7.89 10.46
C SER A 139 -5.97 8.26 8.99
N LEU A 140 -5.71 7.26 8.15
CA LEU A 140 -5.54 7.47 6.72
C LEU A 140 -6.77 8.10 6.06
N GLN A 141 -7.95 7.66 6.43
CA GLN A 141 -9.21 8.21 5.90
C GLN A 141 -9.36 9.69 6.25
N THR A 142 -9.09 10.05 7.49
CA THR A 142 -9.14 11.45 7.94
C THR A 142 -8.16 12.31 7.16
N LEU A 143 -6.95 11.80 6.92
CA LEU A 143 -5.91 12.53 6.19
C LEU A 143 -6.27 12.75 4.74
N ILE A 144 -6.79 11.74 4.08
CA ILE A 144 -7.21 11.86 2.68
C ILE A 144 -8.30 12.91 2.53
N LYS A 145 -9.30 12.89 3.39
CA LYS A 145 -10.37 13.88 3.38
C LYS A 145 -9.85 15.30 3.58
N SER A 146 -8.98 15.47 4.57
CA SER A 146 -8.50 16.80 4.96
C SER A 146 -7.53 17.40 3.95
N VAL A 147 -6.63 16.58 3.39
CA VAL A 147 -5.55 17.05 2.51
C VAL A 147 -6.00 17.13 1.06
N LEU A 148 -6.72 16.12 0.58
CA LEU A 148 -7.10 16.02 -0.82
C LEU A 148 -8.49 16.53 -1.12
N GLY A 149 -9.29 16.84 -0.09
CA GLY A 149 -10.67 17.24 -0.27
C GLY A 149 -11.49 16.11 -0.88
N ALA A 150 -11.07 14.85 -0.70
CA ALA A 150 -11.78 13.73 -1.28
C ALA A 150 -13.13 13.55 -0.62
N ASP A 151 -14.18 13.60 -1.44
CA ASP A 151 -15.51 13.28 -1.00
C ASP A 151 -15.66 11.78 -0.97
N GLU A 152 -16.24 11.27 0.09
CA GLU A 152 -16.41 9.84 0.27
C GLU A 152 -17.64 9.25 -0.33
N SER A 153 -18.43 10.07 -0.91
CA SER A 153 -19.65 9.59 -1.53
C SER A 153 -19.43 8.43 -2.48
#